data_276f7e5f31a0c91dae97ccb4ce8e4af6
#
_entry.id   276f7e5f31a0c91dae97ccb4ce8e4af6
#
_cell.length_a   1.000
_cell.length_b   1.000
_cell.length_c   1.000
_cell.angle_alpha   90.00
_cell.angle_beta   90.00
_cell.angle_gamma   90.00
#
_symmetry.space_group_name_H-M   'P 1'
#
loop_
_entity.id
_entity.type
_entity.pdbx_description
1 polymer ?
#
loop_
_entity_poly.entity_id
_entity_poly.type
_entity_poly.pdbx_seq_one_letter_code
_entity_poly.pdbx_strand_id
1 'polypeptide(L)'
;TVILFNGGGNFGDLYRECQDFRLRVIEQFPNNRIIMFPQSIWYEDESLIAKDAAVMARHNDLTLCARDKWSYNFLKEHFGKNKILLVPDMAFYISDEYLNKYRECVFWGQKLYLRRIDKEMDFSTILDDLRGFDIRDWPSLERRPICLLILRIMKRAAYYLQKITCLTVLQRFVNRLADEYAIRIVRPYLLKRGCDFISPYSEVITTRLHGLILSILFHKPVYYINNTTGKLSAYVDTWHLQDILEVSPYVDKILEKHVD
;
A
#
# COMPACT_ATOMS: atom_id res chain seq x y z
N THR A 1 -3.62 24.18 -8.97
CA THR A 1 -2.90 22.89 -8.97
C THR A 1 -3.44 22.05 -7.83
N VAL A 2 -3.73 20.77 -8.10
CA VAL A 2 -4.12 19.79 -7.07
C VAL A 2 -2.90 19.00 -6.64
N ILE A 3 -2.73 18.80 -5.33
CA ILE A 3 -1.67 17.96 -4.76
C ILE A 3 -2.30 16.62 -4.37
N LEU A 4 -1.69 15.53 -4.82
CA LEU A 4 -2.14 14.18 -4.52
C LEU A 4 -1.08 13.46 -3.70
N PHE A 5 -1.47 12.95 -2.52
CA PHE A 5 -0.64 12.01 -1.78
C PHE A 5 -1.02 10.57 -2.13
N ASN A 6 -0.01 9.71 -2.25
CA ASN A 6 -0.24 8.28 -2.46
C ASN A 6 -1.03 7.66 -1.31
N GLY A 7 -1.78 6.61 -1.63
CA GLY A 7 -2.43 5.75 -0.65
C GLY A 7 -1.47 4.78 0.04
N GLY A 8 -2.00 3.93 0.92
CA GLY A 8 -1.25 2.86 1.55
C GLY A 8 -1.50 2.69 3.05
N GLY A 9 -0.50 2.28 3.82
CA GLY A 9 -0.61 2.02 5.25
C GLY A 9 0.44 2.77 6.07
N ASN A 10 0.81 3.97 5.65
CA ASN A 10 1.86 4.76 6.28
C ASN A 10 1.38 6.11 6.83
N PHE A 11 0.10 6.21 7.17
CA PHE A 11 -0.45 7.34 7.90
C PHE A 11 -0.31 7.09 9.40
N GLY A 12 0.25 8.07 10.11
CA GLY A 12 0.51 8.02 11.54
C GLY A 12 1.99 7.90 11.87
N ASP A 13 2.30 7.27 13.01
CA ASP A 13 3.65 7.29 13.56
C ASP A 13 4.51 6.06 13.25
N LEU A 14 3.93 4.95 12.82
CA LEU A 14 4.67 3.75 12.42
C LEU A 14 5.72 4.06 11.33
N TYR A 15 5.41 5.02 10.46
CA TYR A 15 6.29 5.58 9.42
C TYR A 15 6.35 7.10 9.55
N ARG A 16 6.83 7.57 10.69
CA ARG A 16 6.80 8.99 11.08
C ARG A 16 7.39 9.93 10.03
N GLU A 17 8.47 9.54 9.35
CA GLU A 17 9.07 10.34 8.28
C GLU A 17 8.09 10.65 7.13
N CYS A 18 7.23 9.67 6.78
CA CYS A 18 6.20 9.87 5.76
C CYS A 18 5.12 10.83 6.24
N GLN A 19 4.73 10.75 7.49
CA GLN A 19 3.74 11.63 8.08
C GLN A 19 4.27 13.07 8.19
N ASP A 20 5.50 13.25 8.68
CA ASP A 20 6.15 14.57 8.77
C ASP A 20 6.31 15.23 7.40
N PHE A 21 6.61 14.43 6.37
CA PHE A 21 6.63 14.94 5.00
C PHE A 21 5.26 15.47 4.57
N ARG A 22 4.18 14.75 4.84
CA ARG A 22 2.81 15.19 4.53
C ARG A 22 2.46 16.49 5.25
N LEU A 23 2.73 16.56 6.54
CA LEU A 23 2.44 17.75 7.35
C LEU A 23 3.17 18.98 6.80
N ARG A 24 4.47 18.85 6.48
CA ARG A 24 5.23 19.94 5.84
C ARG A 24 4.63 20.40 4.51
N VAL A 25 4.19 19.46 3.66
CA VAL A 25 3.56 19.84 2.39
C VAL A 25 2.22 20.54 2.61
N ILE A 26 1.41 20.06 3.56
CA ILE A 26 0.13 20.69 3.92
C ILE A 26 0.34 22.13 4.38
N GLU A 27 1.35 22.37 5.23
CA GLU A 27 1.69 23.72 5.70
C GLU A 27 2.26 24.62 4.60
N GLN A 28 3.07 24.07 3.69
CA GLN A 28 3.69 24.85 2.60
C GLN A 28 2.72 25.23 1.49
N PHE A 29 1.60 24.50 1.33
CA PHE A 29 0.64 24.70 0.25
C PHE A 29 -0.79 24.93 0.76
N PRO A 30 -1.02 25.94 1.62
CA PRO A 30 -2.30 26.14 2.32
C PRO A 30 -3.47 26.46 1.40
N ASN A 31 -3.20 26.98 0.18
CA ASN A 31 -4.22 27.38 -0.79
C ASN A 31 -4.44 26.37 -1.92
N ASN A 32 -3.73 25.24 -1.89
CA ASN A 32 -3.88 24.20 -2.88
C ASN A 32 -4.91 23.17 -2.41
N ARG A 33 -5.74 22.68 -3.31
CA ARG A 33 -6.51 21.48 -3.03
C ARG A 33 -5.57 20.29 -2.82
N ILE A 34 -5.71 19.62 -1.69
CA ILE A 34 -4.92 18.43 -1.34
C ILE A 34 -5.85 17.23 -1.14
N ILE A 35 -5.53 16.12 -1.80
CA ILE A 35 -6.25 14.86 -1.66
C ILE A 35 -5.26 13.78 -1.24
N MET A 36 -5.52 13.15 -0.11
CA MET A 36 -4.79 11.98 0.34
C MET A 36 -5.55 10.72 -0.08
N PHE A 37 -4.94 9.91 -0.92
CA PHE A 37 -5.51 8.65 -1.39
C PHE A 37 -5.69 7.64 -0.25
N PRO A 38 -6.54 6.60 -0.42
CA PRO A 38 -6.97 5.72 0.65
C PRO A 38 -5.85 5.16 1.50
N GLN A 39 -5.90 5.41 2.81
CA GLN A 39 -4.92 5.03 3.82
C GLN A 39 -5.52 4.11 4.87
N SER A 40 -4.72 3.18 5.41
CA SER A 40 -4.93 2.65 6.76
C SER A 40 -4.10 3.45 7.75
N ILE A 41 -4.67 3.71 8.91
CA ILE A 41 -4.12 4.60 9.93
C ILE A 41 -3.54 3.79 11.07
N TRP A 42 -2.46 4.27 11.66
CA TRP A 42 -1.90 3.69 12.86
C TRP A 42 -1.13 4.73 13.66
N TYR A 43 -1.48 4.87 14.94
CA TYR A 43 -0.74 5.63 15.93
C TYR A 43 -0.47 4.75 17.14
N GLU A 44 0.76 4.70 17.57
CA GLU A 44 1.21 4.08 18.81
C GLU A 44 1.30 5.15 19.92
N ASP A 45 1.76 6.35 19.58
CA ASP A 45 1.82 7.51 20.45
C ASP A 45 0.59 8.42 20.25
N GLU A 46 -0.38 8.30 21.14
CA GLU A 46 -1.61 9.11 21.12
C GLU A 46 -1.34 10.61 21.18
N SER A 47 -0.22 11.04 21.78
CA SER A 47 0.13 12.47 21.87
C SER A 47 0.38 13.11 20.50
N LEU A 48 0.72 12.32 19.48
CA LEU A 48 0.96 12.78 18.12
C LEU A 48 -0.33 13.02 17.35
N ILE A 49 -1.44 12.36 17.73
CA ILE A 49 -2.73 12.48 17.04
C ILE A 49 -3.20 13.93 17.07
N ALA A 50 -3.25 14.52 18.24
CA ALA A 50 -3.72 15.91 18.41
C ALA A 50 -2.82 16.92 17.67
N LYS A 51 -1.51 16.68 17.66
CA LYS A 51 -0.53 17.53 16.96
C LYS A 51 -0.74 17.49 15.44
N ASP A 52 -0.86 16.28 14.88
CA ASP A 52 -1.05 16.08 13.45
C ASP A 52 -2.42 16.61 13.00
N ALA A 53 -3.47 16.35 13.78
CA ALA A 53 -4.81 16.86 13.54
C ALA A 53 -4.87 18.40 13.56
N ALA A 54 -4.16 19.04 14.47
CA ALA A 54 -4.10 20.51 14.55
C ALA A 54 -3.47 21.13 13.30
N VAL A 55 -2.43 20.51 12.72
CA VAL A 55 -1.83 20.96 11.45
C VAL A 55 -2.81 20.78 10.31
N MET A 56 -3.41 19.59 10.18
CA MET A 56 -4.33 19.28 9.08
C MET A 56 -5.61 20.11 9.14
N ALA A 57 -6.11 20.44 10.35
CA ALA A 57 -7.31 21.24 10.56
C ALA A 57 -7.19 22.70 10.10
N ARG A 58 -5.96 23.21 9.91
CA ARG A 58 -5.72 24.58 9.42
C ARG A 58 -5.85 24.67 7.90
N HIS A 59 -5.85 23.54 7.20
CA HIS A 59 -5.92 23.53 5.75
C HIS A 59 -7.38 23.57 5.25
N ASN A 60 -7.67 24.52 4.36
CA ASN A 60 -9.06 24.80 3.95
C ASN A 60 -9.65 23.76 2.99
N ASP A 61 -8.82 23.08 2.16
CA ASP A 61 -9.30 22.13 1.14
C ASP A 61 -8.41 20.86 1.16
N LEU A 62 -8.47 20.15 2.30
CA LEU A 62 -7.80 18.87 2.51
C LEU A 62 -8.85 17.75 2.59
N THR A 63 -8.73 16.77 1.70
CA THR A 63 -9.55 15.56 1.72
C THR A 63 -8.68 14.37 2.17
N LEU A 64 -9.13 13.67 3.19
CA LEU A 64 -8.51 12.46 3.73
C LEU A 64 -9.34 11.25 3.34
N CYS A 65 -8.76 10.29 2.60
CA CYS A 65 -9.45 9.06 2.25
C CYS A 65 -8.92 7.91 3.12
N ALA A 66 -9.83 7.23 3.81
CA ALA A 66 -9.59 5.97 4.49
C ALA A 66 -9.96 4.81 3.57
N ARG A 67 -9.26 3.67 3.67
CA ARG A 67 -9.58 2.47 2.90
C ARG A 67 -10.28 1.38 3.70
N ASP A 68 -10.37 1.52 5.01
CA ASP A 68 -11.08 0.63 5.91
C ASP A 68 -11.92 1.41 6.92
N LYS A 69 -12.95 0.77 7.47
CA LYS A 69 -13.95 1.39 8.34
C LYS A 69 -13.34 1.83 9.67
N TRP A 70 -12.35 1.09 10.18
CA TRP A 70 -11.67 1.49 11.41
C TRP A 70 -10.92 2.82 11.21
N SER A 71 -10.11 2.91 10.14
CA SER A 71 -9.39 4.14 9.78
C SER A 71 -10.33 5.30 9.47
N TYR A 72 -11.49 5.03 8.83
CA TYR A 72 -12.50 6.04 8.58
C TYR A 72 -13.08 6.62 9.87
N ASN A 73 -13.46 5.75 10.82
CA ASN A 73 -14.00 6.19 12.11
C ASN A 73 -12.96 6.97 12.90
N PHE A 74 -11.72 6.50 12.93
CA PHE A 74 -10.60 7.19 13.56
C PHE A 74 -10.39 8.60 12.99
N LEU A 75 -10.42 8.75 11.65
CA LEU A 75 -10.31 10.06 11.02
C LEU A 75 -11.51 10.95 11.37
N LYS A 76 -12.71 10.42 11.42
CA LYS A 76 -13.91 11.17 11.81
C LYS A 76 -13.81 11.71 13.23
N GLU A 77 -13.28 10.93 14.14
CA GLU A 77 -13.11 11.29 15.55
C GLU A 77 -12.03 12.35 15.73
N HIS A 78 -10.86 12.14 15.17
CA HIS A 78 -9.68 12.97 15.48
C HIS A 78 -9.38 14.05 14.44
N PHE A 79 -9.79 13.86 13.17
CA PHE A 79 -9.53 14.77 12.05
C PHE A 79 -10.81 15.34 11.44
N GLY A 80 -11.90 15.38 12.18
CA GLY A 80 -13.25 15.72 11.71
C GLY A 80 -13.42 17.11 11.11
N LYS A 81 -12.45 18.02 11.22
CA LYS A 81 -12.45 19.32 10.54
C LYS A 81 -12.15 19.21 9.04
N ASN A 82 -11.55 18.11 8.61
CA ASN A 82 -11.24 17.84 7.21
C ASN A 82 -12.37 17.06 6.54
N LYS A 83 -12.42 17.10 5.21
CA LYS A 83 -13.30 16.22 4.44
C LYS A 83 -12.78 14.78 4.50
N ILE A 84 -13.61 13.85 4.98
CA ILE A 84 -13.22 12.44 5.16
C ILE A 84 -14.11 11.56 4.29
N LEU A 85 -13.48 10.66 3.54
CA LEU A 85 -14.12 9.71 2.64
C LEU A 85 -13.67 8.29 2.95
N LEU A 86 -14.60 7.33 2.88
CA LEU A 86 -14.30 5.91 2.84
C LEU A 86 -14.27 5.47 1.37
N VAL A 87 -13.12 5.00 0.89
CA VAL A 87 -12.90 4.66 -0.53
C VAL A 87 -12.03 3.41 -0.60
N PRO A 88 -12.31 2.44 -1.49
CA PRO A 88 -11.48 1.26 -1.66
C PRO A 88 -10.03 1.60 -1.98
N ASP A 89 -9.12 0.64 -1.75
CA ASP A 89 -7.72 0.79 -2.14
C ASP A 89 -7.60 1.04 -3.65
N MET A 90 -6.67 1.91 -4.03
CA MET A 90 -6.48 2.31 -5.44
C MET A 90 -6.08 1.15 -6.36
N ALA A 91 -5.62 0.03 -5.83
CA ALA A 91 -5.31 -1.15 -6.62
C ALA A 91 -6.57 -1.74 -7.31
N PHE A 92 -7.76 -1.53 -6.77
CA PHE A 92 -9.02 -1.92 -7.43
C PHE A 92 -9.36 -1.12 -8.69
N TYR A 93 -8.63 -0.03 -8.96
CA TYR A 93 -8.76 0.73 -10.21
C TYR A 93 -7.83 0.24 -11.33
N ILE A 94 -7.11 -0.86 -11.13
CA ILE A 94 -6.37 -1.51 -12.20
C ILE A 94 -7.39 -2.09 -13.19
N SER A 95 -7.27 -1.74 -14.47
CA SER A 95 -8.26 -2.14 -15.47
C SER A 95 -8.31 -3.66 -15.68
N ASP A 96 -9.51 -4.19 -15.89
CA ASP A 96 -9.72 -5.61 -16.22
C ASP A 96 -8.96 -6.03 -17.46
N GLU A 97 -8.88 -5.19 -18.49
CA GLU A 97 -8.08 -5.44 -19.69
C GLU A 97 -6.61 -5.72 -19.34
N TYR A 98 -6.04 -4.97 -18.39
CA TYR A 98 -4.68 -5.23 -17.93
C TYR A 98 -4.56 -6.53 -17.14
N LEU A 99 -5.56 -6.88 -16.33
CA LEU A 99 -5.55 -8.03 -15.42
C LEU A 99 -5.85 -9.36 -16.14
N ASN A 100 -6.68 -9.35 -17.21
CA ASN A 100 -7.13 -10.56 -17.89
C ASN A 100 -5.98 -11.45 -18.36
N LYS A 101 -4.91 -10.86 -18.87
CA LYS A 101 -3.71 -11.60 -19.30
C LYS A 101 -2.99 -12.36 -18.18
N TYR A 102 -3.28 -12.04 -16.90
CA TYR A 102 -2.70 -12.71 -15.74
C TYR A 102 -3.65 -13.71 -15.09
N ARG A 103 -4.97 -13.58 -15.31
CA ARG A 103 -5.99 -14.49 -14.75
C ARG A 103 -5.87 -15.91 -15.30
N GLU A 104 -5.39 -16.05 -16.53
CA GLU A 104 -5.23 -17.34 -17.22
C GLU A 104 -3.89 -18.03 -16.92
N CYS A 105 -2.94 -17.32 -16.32
CA CYS A 105 -1.60 -17.83 -16.02
C CYS A 105 -1.59 -18.57 -14.67
N VAL A 106 -2.12 -19.80 -14.62
CA VAL A 106 -2.11 -20.62 -13.40
C VAL A 106 -1.28 -21.88 -13.63
N PHE A 107 -0.29 -22.10 -12.76
CA PHE A 107 0.42 -23.39 -12.67
C PHE A 107 -0.27 -24.26 -11.63
N TRP A 108 -0.88 -25.35 -12.06
CA TRP A 108 -1.60 -26.26 -11.19
C TRP A 108 -0.70 -26.79 -10.05
N GLY A 109 -1.19 -26.64 -8.82
CA GLY A 109 -0.54 -27.18 -7.64
C GLY A 109 0.47 -26.28 -6.96
N GLN A 110 0.83 -25.13 -7.54
CA GLN A 110 1.70 -24.17 -6.85
C GLN A 110 0.88 -23.28 -5.92
N LYS A 111 1.34 -23.15 -4.68
CA LYS A 111 0.70 -22.35 -3.63
C LYS A 111 1.72 -21.36 -3.06
N LEU A 112 1.27 -20.15 -2.74
CA LEU A 112 2.13 -19.07 -2.22
C LEU A 112 1.77 -18.77 -0.77
N TYR A 113 2.78 -18.74 0.10
CA TYR A 113 2.71 -18.04 1.38
C TYR A 113 3.48 -16.73 1.28
N LEU A 114 2.75 -15.63 1.02
CA LEU A 114 3.31 -14.29 0.95
C LEU A 114 3.50 -13.73 2.35
N ARG A 115 4.64 -14.05 2.95
CA ARG A 115 5.02 -13.70 4.31
C ARG A 115 5.84 -12.43 4.34
N ARG A 116 5.39 -11.44 5.09
CA ARG A 116 6.20 -10.23 5.32
C ARG A 116 7.32 -10.49 6.32
N ILE A 117 8.43 -9.77 6.15
CA ILE A 117 9.62 -9.85 7.00
C ILE A 117 10.00 -8.49 7.62
N ASP A 118 9.10 -7.52 7.56
CA ASP A 118 9.32 -6.17 8.08
C ASP A 118 8.73 -5.98 9.50
N LYS A 119 8.86 -4.76 10.03
CA LYS A 119 8.45 -4.41 11.39
C LYS A 119 6.94 -4.55 11.70
N GLU A 120 6.10 -4.75 10.71
CA GLU A 120 4.68 -5.05 10.91
C GLU A 120 4.42 -6.57 11.02
N MET A 121 5.46 -7.41 11.05
CA MET A 121 5.32 -8.85 11.19
C MET A 121 4.92 -9.22 12.61
N ASP A 122 3.89 -10.04 12.73
CA ASP A 122 3.54 -10.70 13.99
C ASP A 122 4.19 -12.08 14.02
N PHE A 123 5.18 -12.23 14.89
CA PHE A 123 5.93 -13.48 15.04
C PHE A 123 5.10 -14.62 15.63
N SER A 124 4.01 -14.32 16.35
CA SER A 124 3.12 -15.33 16.94
C SER A 124 2.27 -16.05 15.89
N THR A 125 2.14 -15.46 14.68
CA THR A 125 1.32 -15.97 13.58
C THR A 125 2.14 -16.62 12.46
N ILE A 126 3.43 -16.88 12.69
CA ILE A 126 4.28 -17.54 11.69
C ILE A 126 3.90 -19.01 11.56
N LEU A 127 3.63 -19.40 10.33
CA LEU A 127 3.41 -20.79 9.97
C LEU A 127 4.74 -21.37 9.44
N ASP A 128 5.39 -22.20 10.25
CA ASP A 128 6.72 -22.74 9.91
C ASP A 128 6.66 -24.02 9.06
N ASP A 129 5.55 -24.74 9.04
CA ASP A 129 5.41 -26.00 8.30
C ASP A 129 4.22 -25.97 7.32
N LEU A 130 4.36 -25.14 6.28
CA LEU A 130 3.43 -25.16 5.15
C LEU A 130 4.01 -25.97 3.99
N ARG A 131 3.92 -27.30 4.11
CA ARG A 131 4.37 -28.20 3.04
C ARG A 131 3.64 -27.92 1.73
N GLY A 132 4.40 -27.75 0.66
CA GLY A 132 3.87 -27.47 -0.68
C GLY A 132 3.59 -25.99 -0.97
N PHE A 133 3.92 -25.07 -0.05
CA PHE A 133 3.88 -23.64 -0.30
C PHE A 133 5.26 -23.08 -0.61
N ASP A 134 5.33 -22.20 -1.61
CA ASP A 134 6.47 -21.32 -1.85
C ASP A 134 6.40 -20.14 -0.87
N ILE A 135 7.37 -20.04 0.04
CA ILE A 135 7.39 -19.01 1.09
C ILE A 135 8.23 -17.84 0.62
N ARG A 136 7.60 -16.72 0.32
CA ARG A 136 8.23 -15.54 -0.28
C ARG A 136 7.75 -14.25 0.38
N ASP A 137 8.53 -13.19 0.27
CA ASP A 137 8.05 -11.83 0.46
C ASP A 137 7.86 -11.14 -0.90
N TRP A 138 7.42 -9.88 -0.88
CA TRP A 138 7.17 -9.09 -2.08
C TRP A 138 8.46 -8.95 -2.91
N PRO A 139 8.45 -9.22 -4.21
CA PRO A 139 9.67 -9.33 -5.01
C PRO A 139 10.57 -8.10 -4.99
N SER A 140 9.99 -6.89 -4.85
CA SER A 140 10.77 -5.64 -4.76
C SER A 140 11.45 -5.46 -3.41
N LEU A 141 11.03 -6.21 -2.37
CA LEU A 141 11.66 -6.23 -1.04
C LEU A 141 12.77 -7.28 -0.98
N GLU A 142 12.57 -8.44 -1.63
CA GLU A 142 13.60 -9.47 -1.73
C GLU A 142 14.80 -9.00 -2.55
N ARG A 143 14.54 -8.35 -3.69
CA ARG A 143 15.60 -7.83 -4.57
C ARG A 143 15.19 -6.49 -5.16
N ARG A 144 15.92 -5.43 -4.79
CA ARG A 144 15.66 -4.08 -5.30
C ARG A 144 15.89 -4.01 -6.81
N PRO A 145 14.90 -3.58 -7.60
CA PRO A 145 15.06 -3.40 -9.04
C PRO A 145 16.07 -2.30 -9.39
N ILE A 146 16.87 -2.53 -10.42
CA ILE A 146 17.86 -1.55 -10.92
C ILE A 146 17.17 -0.25 -11.34
N CYS A 147 15.98 -0.32 -11.91
CA CYS A 147 15.22 0.87 -12.32
C CYS A 147 14.90 1.81 -11.14
N LEU A 148 14.65 1.27 -9.94
CA LEU A 148 14.48 2.08 -8.73
C LEU A 148 15.78 2.74 -8.28
N LEU A 149 16.92 2.05 -8.45
CA LEU A 149 18.23 2.64 -8.16
C LEU A 149 18.54 3.81 -9.10
N ILE A 150 18.29 3.63 -10.40
CA ILE A 150 18.47 4.70 -11.40
C ILE A 150 17.57 5.90 -11.06
N LEU A 151 16.28 5.68 -10.80
CA LEU A 151 15.35 6.74 -10.40
C LEU A 151 15.84 7.48 -9.16
N ARG A 152 16.33 6.75 -8.15
CA ARG A 152 16.89 7.35 -6.93
C ARG A 152 18.11 8.21 -7.22
N ILE A 153 19.01 7.79 -8.10
CA ILE A 153 20.18 8.56 -8.52
C ILE A 153 19.74 9.85 -9.23
N MET A 154 18.80 9.77 -10.17
CA MET A 154 18.27 10.93 -10.89
C MET A 154 17.63 11.94 -9.93
N LYS A 155 16.78 11.49 -9.00
CA LYS A 155 16.15 12.35 -7.99
C LYS A 155 17.18 12.99 -7.06
N ARG A 156 18.21 12.21 -6.67
CA ARG A 156 19.30 12.74 -5.84
C ARG A 156 20.15 13.80 -6.58
N ALA A 157 20.44 13.58 -7.85
CA ALA A 157 21.12 14.56 -8.69
C ALA A 157 20.30 15.86 -8.79
N ALA A 158 19.00 15.78 -9.07
CA ALA A 158 18.11 16.93 -9.10
C ALA A 158 18.08 17.70 -7.76
N TYR A 159 18.08 16.98 -6.64
CA TYR A 159 18.13 17.59 -5.30
C TYR A 159 19.43 18.37 -5.05
N TYR A 160 20.58 17.84 -5.46
CA TYR A 160 21.85 18.59 -5.32
C TYR A 160 21.94 19.78 -6.27
N LEU A 161 21.44 19.65 -7.51
CA LEU A 161 21.36 20.74 -8.46
C LEU A 161 20.49 21.90 -7.96
N GLN A 162 19.43 21.62 -7.20
CA GLN A 162 18.59 22.66 -6.59
C GLN A 162 19.35 23.57 -5.62
N LYS A 163 20.42 23.08 -4.99
CA LYS A 163 21.23 23.86 -4.06
C LYS A 163 22.15 24.86 -4.76
N ILE A 164 22.27 24.79 -6.09
CA ILE A 164 23.13 25.63 -6.88
C ILE A 164 22.26 26.59 -7.71
N THR A 165 22.23 27.85 -7.33
CA THR A 165 21.28 28.87 -7.84
C THR A 165 21.30 29.03 -9.35
N CYS A 166 22.46 28.88 -9.99
CA CYS A 166 22.60 29.03 -11.46
C CYS A 166 22.13 27.78 -12.25
N LEU A 167 21.83 26.66 -11.58
CA LEU A 167 21.48 25.40 -12.22
C LEU A 167 19.97 25.02 -12.13
N THR A 168 19.11 26.01 -11.83
CA THR A 168 17.67 25.78 -11.68
C THR A 168 16.98 25.19 -12.92
N VAL A 169 17.42 25.61 -14.12
CA VAL A 169 16.88 25.09 -15.38
C VAL A 169 17.29 23.62 -15.55
N LEU A 170 18.56 23.30 -15.31
CA LEU A 170 19.06 21.93 -15.38
C LEU A 170 18.38 21.04 -14.33
N GLN A 171 18.19 21.53 -13.13
CA GLN A 171 17.45 20.83 -12.07
C GLN A 171 16.02 20.49 -12.49
N ARG A 172 15.28 21.43 -13.07
CA ARG A 172 13.92 21.19 -13.59
C ARG A 172 13.93 20.14 -14.70
N PHE A 173 14.90 20.22 -15.60
CA PHE A 173 15.05 19.25 -16.68
C PHE A 173 15.32 17.83 -16.15
N VAL A 174 16.29 17.68 -15.22
CA VAL A 174 16.59 16.38 -14.59
C VAL A 174 15.38 15.83 -13.82
N ASN A 175 14.64 16.67 -13.09
CA ASN A 175 13.41 16.24 -12.43
C ASN A 175 12.36 15.74 -13.42
N ARG A 176 12.14 16.47 -14.53
CA ARG A 176 11.20 16.06 -15.58
C ARG A 176 11.59 14.72 -16.19
N LEU A 177 12.88 14.52 -16.49
CA LEU A 177 13.38 13.23 -16.98
C LEU A 177 13.16 12.10 -15.96
N ALA A 178 13.39 12.37 -14.68
CA ALA A 178 13.16 11.40 -13.63
C ALA A 178 11.66 11.05 -13.49
N ASP A 179 10.76 12.01 -13.66
CA ASP A 179 9.31 11.79 -13.63
C ASP A 179 8.85 10.97 -14.84
N GLU A 180 9.34 11.30 -16.04
CA GLU A 180 9.05 10.52 -17.27
C GLU A 180 9.58 9.07 -17.13
N TYR A 181 10.79 8.90 -16.60
CA TYR A 181 11.37 7.60 -16.34
C TYR A 181 10.53 6.81 -15.31
N ALA A 182 10.08 7.46 -14.24
CA ALA A 182 9.22 6.84 -13.24
C ALA A 182 7.89 6.36 -13.85
N ILE A 183 7.25 7.20 -14.67
CA ILE A 183 5.95 6.90 -15.29
C ILE A 183 6.07 5.82 -16.36
N ARG A 184 7.07 5.93 -17.26
CA ARG A 184 7.16 5.08 -18.45
C ARG A 184 7.89 3.77 -18.23
N ILE A 185 8.81 3.71 -17.27
CA ILE A 185 9.67 2.55 -17.04
C ILE A 185 9.40 1.91 -15.67
N VAL A 186 9.53 2.70 -14.59
CA VAL A 186 9.50 2.13 -13.23
C VAL A 186 8.10 1.63 -12.88
N ARG A 187 7.08 2.44 -13.09
CA ARG A 187 5.68 2.10 -12.76
C ARG A 187 5.19 0.85 -13.51
N PRO A 188 5.28 0.76 -14.85
CA PRO A 188 4.87 -0.45 -15.57
C PRO A 188 5.67 -1.68 -15.17
N TYR A 189 6.98 -1.52 -14.95
CA TYR A 189 7.84 -2.62 -14.51
C TYR A 189 7.42 -3.17 -13.14
N LEU A 190 7.16 -2.30 -12.15
CA LEU A 190 6.75 -2.73 -10.82
C LEU A 190 5.37 -3.37 -10.81
N LEU A 191 4.43 -2.81 -11.58
CA LEU A 191 3.09 -3.36 -11.71
C LEU A 191 3.16 -4.76 -12.36
N LYS A 192 3.86 -4.87 -13.51
CA LYS A 192 4.08 -6.15 -14.18
C LYS A 192 4.71 -7.18 -13.24
N ARG A 193 5.77 -6.80 -12.52
CA ARG A 193 6.48 -7.69 -11.60
C ARG A 193 5.59 -8.20 -10.46
N GLY A 194 4.72 -7.35 -9.92
CA GLY A 194 3.76 -7.76 -8.90
C GLY A 194 2.72 -8.74 -9.45
N CYS A 195 2.22 -8.49 -10.66
CA CYS A 195 1.28 -9.37 -11.33
C CYS A 195 1.92 -10.71 -11.70
N ASP A 196 3.09 -10.71 -12.35
CA ASP A 196 3.84 -11.93 -12.69
C ASP A 196 4.18 -12.78 -11.47
N PHE A 197 4.33 -12.15 -10.31
CA PHE A 197 4.66 -12.84 -9.06
C PHE A 197 3.48 -13.64 -8.51
N ILE A 198 2.27 -13.07 -8.49
CA ILE A 198 1.09 -13.72 -7.89
C ILE A 198 0.37 -14.60 -8.91
N SER A 199 0.35 -14.23 -10.18
CA SER A 199 -0.45 -14.90 -11.20
C SER A 199 -0.20 -16.41 -11.36
N PRO A 200 1.03 -16.96 -11.19
CA PRO A 200 1.26 -18.39 -11.37
C PRO A 200 0.63 -19.27 -10.29
N TYR A 201 0.38 -18.74 -9.10
CA TYR A 201 -0.10 -19.53 -7.98
C TYR A 201 -1.59 -19.80 -8.06
N SER A 202 -2.00 -21.02 -7.68
CA SER A 202 -3.41 -21.43 -7.62
C SER A 202 -4.11 -21.00 -6.32
N GLU A 203 -3.33 -20.80 -5.25
CA GLU A 203 -3.82 -20.44 -3.92
C GLU A 203 -2.79 -19.54 -3.23
N VAL A 204 -3.25 -18.57 -2.45
CA VAL A 204 -2.39 -17.61 -1.76
C VAL A 204 -2.76 -17.51 -0.30
N ILE A 205 -1.76 -17.66 0.57
CA ILE A 205 -1.84 -17.23 1.98
C ILE A 205 -1.04 -15.93 2.08
N THR A 206 -1.57 -14.90 2.72
CA THR A 206 -0.87 -13.62 2.76
C THR A 206 -0.99 -12.87 4.08
N THR A 207 0.12 -12.24 4.48
CA THR A 207 0.17 -11.23 5.55
C THR A 207 0.23 -9.80 4.99
N ARG A 208 0.10 -9.64 3.66
CA ARG A 208 0.19 -8.34 2.97
C ARG A 208 -1.10 -7.97 2.28
N LEU A 209 -1.63 -6.79 2.58
CA LEU A 209 -2.89 -6.32 2.00
C LEU A 209 -2.88 -6.27 0.47
N HIS A 210 -1.80 -5.78 -0.17
CA HIS A 210 -1.74 -5.79 -1.63
C HIS A 210 -1.62 -7.21 -2.22
N GLY A 211 -1.08 -8.18 -1.46
CA GLY A 211 -1.12 -9.59 -1.83
C GLY A 211 -2.56 -10.11 -1.85
N LEU A 212 -3.33 -9.78 -0.81
CA LEU A 212 -4.77 -10.05 -0.73
C LEU A 212 -5.52 -9.45 -1.92
N ILE A 213 -5.37 -8.13 -2.15
CA ILE A 213 -6.08 -7.41 -3.21
C ILE A 213 -5.76 -7.97 -4.60
N LEU A 214 -4.49 -8.23 -4.92
CA LEU A 214 -4.13 -8.79 -6.23
C LEU A 214 -4.64 -10.21 -6.41
N SER A 215 -4.66 -11.04 -5.36
CA SER A 215 -5.24 -12.37 -5.42
C SER A 215 -6.74 -12.31 -5.72
N ILE A 216 -7.47 -11.38 -5.09
CA ILE A 216 -8.88 -11.11 -5.39
C ILE A 216 -9.06 -10.67 -6.84
N LEU A 217 -8.26 -9.73 -7.32
CA LEU A 217 -8.32 -9.23 -8.69
C LEU A 217 -8.00 -10.31 -9.74
N PHE A 218 -7.22 -11.33 -9.36
CA PHE A 218 -6.94 -12.51 -10.20
C PHE A 218 -7.92 -13.65 -9.99
N HIS A 219 -8.97 -13.47 -9.18
CA HIS A 219 -9.98 -14.49 -8.86
C HIS A 219 -9.37 -15.77 -8.25
N LYS A 220 -8.40 -15.60 -7.36
CA LYS A 220 -7.72 -16.71 -6.69
C LYS A 220 -8.22 -16.88 -5.26
N PRO A 221 -8.38 -18.13 -4.78
CA PRO A 221 -8.55 -18.39 -3.37
C PRO A 221 -7.44 -17.73 -2.57
N VAL A 222 -7.81 -16.93 -1.55
CA VAL A 222 -6.85 -16.21 -0.74
C VAL A 222 -7.21 -16.27 0.75
N TYR A 223 -6.22 -16.63 1.55
CA TYR A 223 -6.32 -16.70 3.00
C TYR A 223 -5.42 -15.63 3.58
N TYR A 224 -5.93 -14.88 4.55
CA TYR A 224 -5.16 -13.85 5.17
C TYR A 224 -4.81 -14.17 6.61
N ILE A 225 -3.61 -13.74 7.01
CA ILE A 225 -3.15 -13.75 8.39
C ILE A 225 -2.94 -12.30 8.78
N ASN A 226 -3.60 -11.86 9.85
CA ASN A 226 -3.43 -10.50 10.31
C ASN A 226 -1.97 -10.24 10.73
N ASN A 227 -1.55 -9.01 10.52
CA ASN A 227 -0.36 -8.46 11.11
C ASN A 227 -0.70 -7.79 12.45
N THR A 228 0.31 -7.23 13.13
CA THR A 228 0.16 -6.51 14.41
C THR A 228 -0.90 -5.41 14.39
N THR A 229 -1.22 -4.86 13.22
CA THR A 229 -2.14 -3.73 13.06
C THR A 229 -3.57 -4.14 12.67
N GLY A 230 -3.85 -5.42 12.42
CA GLY A 230 -5.19 -5.91 12.05
C GLY A 230 -5.75 -5.37 10.73
N LYS A 231 -4.90 -4.80 9.86
CA LYS A 231 -5.33 -4.11 8.63
C LYS A 231 -6.05 -5.01 7.62
N LEU A 232 -5.73 -6.32 7.60
CA LEU A 232 -6.31 -7.23 6.61
C LEU A 232 -7.76 -7.55 6.96
N SER A 233 -8.05 -7.99 8.18
CA SER A 233 -9.44 -8.23 8.61
C SER A 233 -10.29 -6.97 8.50
N ALA A 234 -9.79 -5.83 9.01
CA ALA A 234 -10.51 -4.57 8.92
C ALA A 234 -10.85 -4.18 7.47
N TYR A 235 -9.98 -4.49 6.51
CA TYR A 235 -10.23 -4.25 5.09
C TYR A 235 -11.26 -5.22 4.52
N VAL A 236 -11.12 -6.51 4.80
CA VAL A 236 -12.04 -7.57 4.34
C VAL A 236 -13.45 -7.30 4.86
N ASP A 237 -13.59 -7.00 6.16
CA ASP A 237 -14.88 -6.72 6.80
C ASP A 237 -15.53 -5.43 6.26
N THR A 238 -14.71 -4.39 5.98
CA THR A 238 -15.21 -3.12 5.44
C THR A 238 -15.90 -3.29 4.10
N TRP A 239 -15.34 -4.14 3.24
CA TRP A 239 -15.77 -4.29 1.84
C TRP A 239 -16.51 -5.62 1.59
N HIS A 240 -16.82 -6.38 2.64
CA HIS A 240 -17.52 -7.67 2.57
C HIS A 240 -16.89 -8.63 1.55
N LEU A 241 -15.55 -8.71 1.55
CA LEU A 241 -14.82 -9.44 0.51
C LEU A 241 -14.97 -10.95 0.65
N GLN A 242 -15.27 -11.45 1.85
CA GLN A 242 -15.61 -12.86 2.12
C GLN A 242 -16.85 -13.33 1.35
N ASP A 243 -17.76 -12.41 1.02
CA ASP A 243 -19.01 -12.72 0.31
C ASP A 243 -18.83 -12.83 -1.20
N ILE A 244 -17.69 -12.36 -1.71
CA ILE A 244 -17.43 -12.22 -3.16
C ILE A 244 -16.58 -13.36 -3.70
N LEU A 245 -15.62 -13.86 -2.91
CA LEU A 245 -14.63 -14.86 -3.28
C LEU A 245 -14.27 -15.73 -2.06
N GLU A 246 -13.51 -16.81 -2.30
CA GLU A 246 -12.91 -17.60 -1.22
C GLU A 246 -11.85 -16.79 -0.46
N VAL A 247 -12.30 -15.77 0.29
CA VAL A 247 -11.49 -14.93 1.15
C VAL A 247 -11.83 -15.28 2.59
N SER A 248 -10.91 -15.92 3.31
CA SER A 248 -11.14 -16.26 4.71
C SER A 248 -9.88 -16.09 5.58
N PRO A 249 -10.03 -15.93 6.90
CA PRO A 249 -8.91 -16.04 7.81
C PRO A 249 -8.30 -17.46 7.72
N TYR A 250 -6.97 -17.52 7.73
CA TYR A 250 -6.28 -18.82 7.62
C TYR A 250 -6.55 -19.76 8.83
N VAL A 251 -6.82 -19.19 9.99
CA VAL A 251 -7.10 -19.94 11.22
C VAL A 251 -8.33 -20.82 11.08
N ASP A 252 -9.36 -20.38 10.37
CA ASP A 252 -10.58 -21.14 10.17
C ASP A 252 -10.34 -22.43 9.36
N LYS A 253 -9.40 -22.36 8.40
CA LYS A 253 -9.04 -23.53 7.58
C LYS A 253 -8.24 -24.61 8.34
N ILE A 254 -7.54 -24.25 9.40
CA ILE A 254 -6.85 -25.23 10.26
C ILE A 254 -7.87 -26.02 11.08
N LEU A 255 -8.93 -25.36 11.55
CA LEU A 255 -9.97 -25.99 12.36
C LEU A 255 -10.83 -26.97 11.55
N GLU A 256 -11.12 -26.66 10.28
CA GLU A 256 -11.87 -27.55 9.39
C GLU A 256 -11.13 -28.85 9.06
N LYS A 257 -9.79 -28.84 9.01
CA LYS A 257 -8.98 -30.04 8.75
C LYS A 257 -8.77 -30.98 9.93
N HIS A 258 -9.19 -30.58 11.13
CA HIS A 258 -9.09 -31.38 12.35
C HIS A 258 -10.46 -31.89 12.84
N VAL A 259 -11.51 -31.71 12.05
CA VAL A 259 -12.89 -32.23 12.36
C VAL A 259 -13.21 -33.47 11.53
N ASP A 260 -12.34 -33.89 10.61
CA ASP A 260 -12.36 -35.21 9.94
C ASP A 260 -11.30 -36.12 10.60
#